data_81005ba7480b2ca2a6357a8b2ee4256a
#
_entry.id   81005ba7480b2ca2a6357a8b2ee4256a
#
_cell.length_a   1.000
_cell.length_b   1.000
_cell.length_c   1.000
_cell.angle_alpha   90.00
_cell.angle_beta   90.00
_cell.angle_gamma   90.00
#
_symmetry.space_group_name_H-M   'P 1'
#
loop_
_entity.id
_entity.type
_entity.pdbx_description
1 polymer ?
#
loop_
_entity_poly.entity_id
_entity_poly.type
_entity_poly.pdbx_seq_one_letter_code
_entity_poly.pdbx_strand_id
1 'polypeptide(L)'
;MNSSRNTIIEKYLEDYPIPVTLRSTETIVWQMKSSICKIYLNNGNKGTGFFCKIPFPDYNHFKSFLITNNHVIDESQLKKENSFDITINNDTINKKIFIGERMVYTSKLYDTTIIEIYEDKDNIQNFLQLDFDINENNFDNKYINKSIYILQYPNHDKAEVSYGIIKSIDLTKKYDIYHYCSTQQGSSGSPILNTRTNKLIGIHKGACNNFNFNKGTLLIYPFKEFISKMKSKSFLIINTSIKKEKIEAMKKIKEEYKLILDNPLTNFGCSVGLKNPNNLFEWKCTILGPKDTSYKGGIFILDIKFPDNYPIKPPKIAFRTPIYHANINPRKPSSPNGEELGDICISTLNLWKPEFTMRELLIHIFGLLYMANPDNPYALNRAYEIKYNPKLYEEKIKYFTKKYANPNVADKKYNESWDFSYP
;
A
#
# COMPACT_ATOMS: atom_id res chain seq x y z
N MET A 1 -8.08 -9.39 -53.09
CA MET A 1 -8.60 -10.03 -51.85
C MET A 1 -7.84 -9.52 -50.67
N ASN A 2 -8.33 -8.48 -50.03
CA ASN A 2 -7.75 -7.95 -48.82
C ASN A 2 -8.28 -8.74 -47.62
N SER A 3 -7.48 -9.65 -47.07
CA SER A 3 -7.78 -10.29 -45.81
C SER A 3 -7.55 -9.30 -44.69
N SER A 4 -8.61 -8.67 -44.19
CA SER A 4 -8.57 -7.94 -42.91
C SER A 4 -8.19 -8.94 -41.81
N ARG A 5 -6.97 -8.90 -41.33
CA ARG A 5 -6.59 -9.58 -40.09
C ARG A 5 -7.40 -8.94 -38.97
N ASN A 6 -8.38 -9.67 -38.46
CA ASN A 6 -9.05 -9.33 -37.22
C ASN A 6 -7.99 -9.34 -36.11
N THR A 7 -7.56 -8.15 -35.70
CA THR A 7 -6.67 -8.01 -34.54
C THR A 7 -7.51 -8.33 -33.30
N ILE A 8 -7.23 -9.46 -32.67
CA ILE A 8 -7.84 -9.82 -31.39
C ILE A 8 -7.26 -8.86 -30.34
N ILE A 9 -8.11 -8.03 -29.76
CA ILE A 9 -7.72 -7.11 -28.70
C ILE A 9 -7.97 -7.81 -27.36
N GLU A 10 -6.91 -8.15 -26.65
CA GLU A 10 -7.00 -8.69 -25.30
C GLU A 10 -7.18 -7.56 -24.26
N LYS A 11 -8.07 -7.77 -23.29
CA LYS A 11 -8.33 -6.83 -22.18
C LYS A 11 -8.59 -7.56 -20.87
N TYR A 12 -8.31 -6.90 -19.77
CA TYR A 12 -8.77 -7.37 -18.47
C TYR A 12 -10.29 -7.24 -18.34
N LEU A 13 -10.93 -8.26 -17.78
CA LEU A 13 -12.36 -8.24 -17.49
C LEU A 13 -12.60 -7.48 -16.19
N GLU A 14 -13.53 -6.51 -16.21
CA GLU A 14 -13.76 -5.59 -15.09
C GLU A 14 -14.34 -6.27 -13.85
N ASP A 15 -15.16 -7.29 -14.03
CA ASP A 15 -15.86 -8.02 -12.96
C ASP A 15 -15.10 -9.28 -12.48
N TYR A 16 -13.85 -9.44 -12.87
CA TYR A 16 -13.03 -10.60 -12.52
C TYR A 16 -11.73 -10.18 -11.83
N PRO A 17 -11.15 -11.05 -10.99
CA PRO A 17 -9.85 -10.77 -10.38
C PRO A 17 -8.77 -10.53 -11.43
N ILE A 18 -7.94 -9.52 -11.20
CA ILE A 18 -6.79 -9.26 -12.07
C ILE A 18 -5.74 -10.37 -11.95
N PRO A 19 -4.95 -10.64 -13.01
CA PRO A 19 -3.83 -11.55 -12.95
C PRO A 19 -2.81 -11.16 -11.89
N VAL A 20 -2.22 -12.16 -11.26
CA VAL A 20 -1.22 -12.00 -10.20
C VAL A 20 0.18 -12.10 -10.79
N THR A 21 1.07 -11.18 -10.44
CA THR A 21 2.48 -11.22 -10.87
C THR A 21 3.24 -12.35 -10.17
N LEU A 22 4.36 -12.81 -10.75
CA LEU A 22 5.24 -13.80 -10.13
C LEU A 22 5.63 -13.39 -8.70
N ARG A 23 6.10 -12.17 -8.52
CA ARG A 23 6.48 -11.62 -7.20
C ARG A 23 5.33 -11.66 -6.19
N SER A 24 4.12 -11.32 -6.63
CA SER A 24 2.94 -11.39 -5.75
C SER A 24 2.58 -12.84 -5.43
N THR A 25 2.72 -13.76 -6.39
CA THR A 25 2.51 -15.20 -6.18
C THR A 25 3.48 -15.76 -5.14
N GLU A 26 4.76 -15.42 -5.22
CA GLU A 26 5.77 -15.80 -4.21
C GLU A 26 5.40 -15.27 -2.82
N THR A 27 4.95 -14.01 -2.74
CA THR A 27 4.47 -13.41 -1.48
C THR A 27 3.28 -14.17 -0.93
N ILE A 28 2.29 -14.49 -1.75
CA ILE A 28 1.08 -15.25 -1.37
C ILE A 28 1.47 -16.64 -0.84
N VAL A 29 2.34 -17.35 -1.54
CA VAL A 29 2.81 -18.67 -1.10
C VAL A 29 3.54 -18.57 0.25
N TRP A 30 4.37 -17.54 0.43
CA TRP A 30 5.04 -17.31 1.70
C TRP A 30 4.06 -17.01 2.84
N GLN A 31 3.07 -16.13 2.60
CA GLN A 31 2.01 -15.82 3.57
C GLN A 31 1.18 -17.07 3.94
N MET A 32 0.83 -17.91 2.97
CA MET A 32 0.13 -19.17 3.21
C MET A 32 0.92 -20.13 4.12
N LYS A 33 2.22 -20.20 3.94
CA LYS A 33 3.09 -21.11 4.72
C LYS A 33 3.37 -20.63 6.13
N SER A 34 3.33 -19.30 6.38
CA SER A 34 3.94 -18.76 7.60
C SER A 34 3.05 -17.78 8.37
N SER A 35 2.01 -17.21 7.76
CA SER A 35 1.23 -16.12 8.36
C SER A 35 -0.23 -16.47 8.64
N ILE A 36 -0.70 -17.66 8.25
CA ILE A 36 -2.01 -18.20 8.58
C ILE A 36 -1.90 -19.51 9.38
N CYS A 37 -2.93 -19.82 10.14
CA CYS A 37 -3.00 -21.05 10.92
C CYS A 37 -4.41 -21.65 10.92
N LYS A 38 -4.50 -22.97 11.12
CA LYS A 38 -5.72 -23.60 11.59
C LYS A 38 -5.80 -23.44 13.10
N ILE A 39 -6.99 -23.30 13.62
CA ILE A 39 -7.30 -23.19 15.05
C ILE A 39 -8.11 -24.42 15.45
N TYR A 40 -7.72 -25.05 16.54
CA TYR A 40 -8.40 -26.19 17.16
C TYR A 40 -8.73 -25.89 18.60
N LEU A 41 -10.01 -25.90 18.91
CA LEU A 41 -10.51 -25.65 20.26
C LEU A 41 -10.93 -26.96 20.96
N ASN A 42 -10.83 -26.98 22.27
CA ASN A 42 -11.20 -28.13 23.10
C ASN A 42 -12.69 -28.49 22.99
N ASN A 43 -13.55 -27.56 22.59
CA ASN A 43 -14.99 -27.77 22.34
C ASN A 43 -15.30 -28.35 20.95
N GLY A 44 -14.28 -28.67 20.15
CA GLY A 44 -14.41 -29.17 18.80
C GLY A 44 -14.54 -28.12 17.70
N ASN A 45 -14.68 -26.84 18.05
CA ASN A 45 -14.71 -25.77 17.08
C ASN A 45 -13.33 -25.65 16.38
N LYS A 46 -13.40 -25.34 15.09
CA LYS A 46 -12.24 -25.18 14.22
C LYS A 46 -12.45 -23.96 13.31
N GLY A 47 -11.35 -23.34 12.89
CA GLY A 47 -11.40 -22.23 11.96
C GLY A 47 -10.00 -21.86 11.45
N THR A 48 -9.96 -20.80 10.67
CA THR A 48 -8.71 -20.17 10.22
C THR A 48 -8.39 -18.97 11.12
N GLY A 49 -7.11 -18.76 11.36
CA GLY A 49 -6.58 -17.54 11.96
C GLY A 49 -5.38 -17.04 11.18
N PHE A 50 -4.97 -15.83 11.46
CA PHE A 50 -3.77 -15.24 10.85
C PHE A 50 -3.03 -14.34 11.83
N PHE A 51 -1.73 -14.20 11.58
CA PHE A 51 -0.85 -13.36 12.38
C PHE A 51 -0.68 -12.00 11.71
N CYS A 52 -0.82 -10.93 12.51
CA CYS A 52 -0.70 -9.56 12.04
C CYS A 52 -0.04 -8.68 13.10
N LYS A 53 0.77 -7.71 12.67
CA LYS A 53 1.30 -6.65 13.54
C LYS A 53 0.37 -5.45 13.50
N ILE A 54 -0.10 -5.03 14.68
CA ILE A 54 -0.96 -3.85 14.84
C ILE A 54 -0.17 -2.75 15.54
N PRO A 55 -0.23 -1.49 15.09
CA PRO A 55 0.35 -0.36 15.82
C PRO A 55 -0.23 -0.28 17.23
N PHE A 56 0.64 -0.38 18.24
CA PHE A 56 0.26 -0.34 19.64
C PHE A 56 1.48 -0.17 20.56
N PRO A 57 1.50 0.80 21.49
CA PRO A 57 0.47 1.77 21.87
C PRO A 57 0.35 2.96 20.93
N ASP A 58 1.21 3.14 19.98
CA ASP A 58 1.23 4.20 18.99
C ASP A 58 1.77 3.68 17.67
N TYR A 59 1.84 4.53 16.65
CA TYR A 59 2.27 4.14 15.30
C TYR A 59 3.77 3.79 15.19
N ASN A 60 4.59 4.09 16.19
CA ASN A 60 6.01 3.77 16.21
C ASN A 60 6.28 2.39 16.83
N HIS A 61 5.31 1.84 17.54
CA HIS A 61 5.42 0.55 18.22
C HIS A 61 4.40 -0.43 17.64
N PHE A 62 4.84 -1.64 17.37
CA PHE A 62 3.98 -2.69 16.85
C PHE A 62 3.95 -3.85 17.83
N LYS A 63 2.76 -4.40 18.01
CA LYS A 63 2.56 -5.66 18.72
C LYS A 63 1.98 -6.71 17.81
N SER A 64 2.30 -7.94 18.10
CA SER A 64 1.96 -9.11 17.30
C SER A 64 0.69 -9.77 17.84
N PHE A 65 -0.24 -10.08 16.93
CA PHE A 65 -1.53 -10.65 17.27
C PHE A 65 -1.91 -11.81 16.35
N LEU A 66 -2.63 -12.78 16.92
CA LEU A 66 -3.45 -13.74 16.21
C LEU A 66 -4.86 -13.14 16.09
N ILE A 67 -5.42 -13.18 14.90
CA ILE A 67 -6.76 -12.68 14.60
C ILE A 67 -7.58 -13.80 13.99
N THR A 68 -8.82 -13.92 14.47
CA THR A 68 -9.83 -14.86 13.97
C THR A 68 -11.24 -14.30 14.19
N ASN A 69 -12.29 -15.06 13.86
CA ASN A 69 -13.65 -14.65 14.15
C ASN A 69 -14.06 -14.91 15.61
N ASN A 70 -15.04 -14.13 16.10
CA ASN A 70 -15.65 -14.37 17.42
C ASN A 70 -16.37 -15.72 17.47
N HIS A 71 -17.06 -16.12 16.40
CA HIS A 71 -17.73 -17.43 16.38
C HIS A 71 -16.76 -18.62 16.28
N VAL A 72 -15.45 -18.39 15.99
CA VAL A 72 -14.38 -19.39 16.10
C VAL A 72 -13.83 -19.42 17.54
N ILE A 73 -13.39 -18.26 18.07
CA ILE A 73 -12.91 -18.12 19.45
C ILE A 73 -13.74 -17.02 20.13
N ASP A 74 -14.64 -17.40 21.00
CA ASP A 74 -15.50 -16.47 21.73
C ASP A 74 -14.93 -16.12 23.13
N GLU A 75 -15.67 -15.32 23.88
CA GLU A 75 -15.29 -14.86 25.22
C GLU A 75 -15.06 -16.02 26.21
N SER A 76 -15.79 -17.14 26.06
CA SER A 76 -15.66 -18.29 26.96
C SER A 76 -14.28 -18.96 26.83
N GLN A 77 -13.67 -18.89 25.66
CA GLN A 77 -12.34 -19.45 25.37
C GLN A 77 -11.18 -18.53 25.80
N LEU A 78 -11.46 -17.25 26.05
CA LEU A 78 -10.43 -16.23 26.34
C LEU A 78 -10.13 -16.07 27.84
N LYS A 79 -10.56 -17.01 28.68
CA LYS A 79 -10.22 -17.03 30.11
C LYS A 79 -8.74 -17.34 30.28
N LYS A 80 -8.11 -16.76 31.34
CA LYS A 80 -6.66 -16.88 31.59
C LYS A 80 -6.15 -18.30 31.68
N GLU A 81 -6.97 -19.21 32.23
CA GLU A 81 -6.65 -20.62 32.40
C GLU A 81 -6.71 -21.44 31.10
N ASN A 82 -7.30 -20.89 30.04
CA ASN A 82 -7.52 -21.61 28.80
C ASN A 82 -6.30 -21.59 27.89
N SER A 83 -6.28 -22.60 27.02
CA SER A 83 -5.35 -22.69 25.89
C SER A 83 -6.05 -23.35 24.71
N PHE A 84 -5.51 -23.16 23.52
CA PHE A 84 -5.95 -23.83 22.31
C PHE A 84 -4.76 -24.15 21.40
N ASP A 85 -4.97 -25.11 20.50
CA ASP A 85 -3.94 -25.55 19.60
C ASP A 85 -4.10 -24.86 18.24
N ILE A 86 -2.96 -24.54 17.63
CA ILE A 86 -2.89 -24.04 16.24
C ILE A 86 -1.90 -24.87 15.45
N THR A 87 -2.16 -24.95 14.14
CA THR A 87 -1.19 -25.57 13.23
C THR A 87 -0.91 -24.61 12.07
N ILE A 88 0.33 -24.60 11.63
CA ILE A 88 0.84 -23.71 10.56
C ILE A 88 1.45 -24.59 9.47
N ASN A 89 1.52 -24.09 8.24
CA ASN A 89 2.15 -24.74 7.09
C ASN A 89 1.60 -26.17 6.85
N ASN A 90 0.28 -26.28 6.69
CA ASN A 90 -0.38 -27.56 6.46
C ASN A 90 -0.06 -28.61 7.52
N ASP A 91 -0.20 -28.24 8.80
CA ASP A 91 0.01 -29.10 9.97
C ASP A 91 1.44 -29.56 10.21
N THR A 92 2.44 -28.97 9.54
CA THR A 92 3.84 -29.30 9.80
C THR A 92 4.38 -28.66 11.08
N ILE A 93 3.74 -27.59 11.57
CA ILE A 93 4.12 -26.87 12.78
C ILE A 93 2.92 -26.80 13.72
N ASN A 94 3.00 -27.48 14.85
CA ASN A 94 1.98 -27.46 15.90
C ASN A 94 2.40 -26.55 17.05
N LYS A 95 1.49 -25.74 17.56
CA LYS A 95 1.73 -24.85 18.70
C LYS A 95 0.51 -24.77 19.60
N LYS A 96 0.77 -24.62 20.89
CA LYS A 96 -0.25 -24.38 21.91
C LYS A 96 -0.18 -22.94 22.39
N ILE A 97 -1.29 -22.21 22.27
CA ILE A 97 -1.40 -20.83 22.71
C ILE A 97 -2.13 -20.81 24.05
N PHE A 98 -1.45 -20.40 25.10
CA PHE A 98 -2.01 -20.18 26.43
C PHE A 98 -2.48 -18.75 26.56
N ILE A 99 -3.72 -18.52 27.01
CA ILE A 99 -4.26 -17.16 27.14
C ILE A 99 -3.49 -16.37 28.21
N GLY A 100 -3.45 -16.81 29.45
CA GLY A 100 -2.67 -16.15 30.50
C GLY A 100 -2.94 -14.66 30.61
N GLU A 101 -1.87 -13.87 30.65
CA GLU A 101 -1.91 -12.39 30.77
C GLU A 101 -1.84 -11.68 29.39
N ARG A 102 -2.15 -12.37 28.30
CA ARG A 102 -2.15 -11.76 26.98
C ARG A 102 -3.26 -10.70 26.87
N MET A 103 -2.98 -9.68 26.10
CA MET A 103 -4.05 -8.80 25.64
C MET A 103 -4.99 -9.59 24.74
N VAL A 104 -6.26 -9.61 25.11
CA VAL A 104 -7.32 -10.26 24.34
C VAL A 104 -8.47 -9.30 24.11
N TYR A 105 -9.07 -9.42 22.96
CA TYR A 105 -10.29 -8.68 22.60
C TYR A 105 -11.16 -9.57 21.75
N THR A 106 -12.46 -9.48 21.98
CA THR A 106 -13.44 -10.13 21.14
C THR A 106 -14.68 -9.24 20.99
N SER A 107 -15.31 -9.31 19.82
CA SER A 107 -16.50 -8.54 19.50
C SER A 107 -17.46 -9.35 18.65
N LYS A 108 -18.67 -9.58 19.18
CA LYS A 108 -19.77 -10.19 18.43
C LYS A 108 -20.26 -9.28 17.30
N LEU A 109 -20.19 -7.95 17.48
CA LEU A 109 -20.60 -6.97 16.48
C LEU A 109 -19.79 -7.09 15.20
N TYR A 110 -18.46 -7.14 15.34
CA TYR A 110 -17.52 -7.27 14.23
C TYR A 110 -17.19 -8.71 13.88
N ASP A 111 -17.66 -9.66 14.71
CA ASP A 111 -17.30 -11.07 14.61
C ASP A 111 -15.77 -11.25 14.52
N THR A 112 -15.05 -10.63 15.44
CA THR A 112 -13.58 -10.61 15.43
C THR A 112 -13.03 -10.84 16.83
N THR A 113 -12.01 -11.69 16.91
CA THR A 113 -11.21 -11.95 18.11
C THR A 113 -9.74 -11.67 17.82
N ILE A 114 -9.07 -10.97 18.73
CA ILE A 114 -7.67 -10.54 18.65
C ILE A 114 -6.96 -11.04 19.92
N ILE A 115 -5.86 -11.76 19.76
CA ILE A 115 -5.09 -12.35 20.87
C ILE A 115 -3.61 -11.99 20.67
N GLU A 116 -2.98 -11.40 21.70
CA GLU A 116 -1.56 -11.05 21.66
C GLU A 116 -0.67 -12.28 21.45
N ILE A 117 0.35 -12.16 20.63
CA ILE A 117 1.38 -13.17 20.37
C ILE A 117 2.71 -12.66 20.92
N TYR A 118 3.38 -13.49 21.71
CA TYR A 118 4.75 -13.26 22.17
C TYR A 118 5.71 -13.93 21.20
N GLU A 119 6.29 -13.14 20.28
CA GLU A 119 7.04 -13.64 19.10
C GLU A 119 8.06 -14.71 19.47
N ASP A 120 8.89 -14.48 20.47
CA ASP A 120 9.93 -15.42 20.87
C ASP A 120 9.36 -16.65 21.61
N LYS A 121 8.42 -16.42 22.56
CA LYS A 121 7.84 -17.49 23.37
C LYS A 121 6.98 -18.45 22.55
N ASP A 122 6.20 -17.88 21.61
CA ASP A 122 5.33 -18.66 20.73
C ASP A 122 6.09 -19.14 19.48
N ASN A 123 7.30 -18.62 19.28
CA ASN A 123 8.13 -18.87 18.09
C ASN A 123 7.33 -18.63 16.80
N ILE A 124 6.69 -17.44 16.69
CA ILE A 124 5.94 -16.95 15.53
C ILE A 124 6.61 -15.66 15.08
N GLN A 125 7.14 -15.64 13.86
CA GLN A 125 7.95 -14.53 13.36
C GLN A 125 7.38 -13.88 12.08
N ASN A 126 6.33 -14.47 11.50
CA ASN A 126 5.82 -14.04 10.21
C ASN A 126 4.40 -13.47 10.34
N PHE A 127 4.23 -12.23 9.91
CA PHE A 127 3.01 -11.45 10.11
C PHE A 127 2.56 -10.79 8.82
N LEU A 128 1.26 -10.78 8.58
CA LEU A 128 0.65 -10.01 7.50
C LEU A 128 0.80 -8.52 7.78
N GLN A 129 0.98 -7.75 6.73
CA GLN A 129 1.03 -6.30 6.81
C GLN A 129 -0.36 -5.70 6.62
N LEU A 130 -0.72 -4.73 7.46
CA LEU A 130 -1.97 -3.97 7.32
C LEU A 130 -1.88 -2.99 6.14
N ASP A 131 -2.99 -2.81 5.46
CA ASP A 131 -3.18 -1.67 4.58
C ASP A 131 -3.58 -0.45 5.44
N PHE A 132 -2.59 0.36 5.84
CA PHE A 132 -2.82 1.55 6.67
C PHE A 132 -3.58 2.68 5.96
N ASP A 133 -3.71 2.58 4.64
CA ASP A 133 -4.48 3.56 3.86
C ASP A 133 -6.00 3.28 3.91
N ILE A 134 -6.45 2.29 4.68
CA ILE A 134 -7.87 2.05 4.88
C ILE A 134 -8.45 3.21 5.70
N ASN A 135 -9.09 4.14 5.02
CA ASN A 135 -9.84 5.24 5.61
C ASN A 135 -11.32 5.03 5.33
N GLU A 136 -12.17 5.16 6.35
CA GLU A 136 -13.64 5.01 6.25
C GLU A 136 -14.24 5.92 5.17
N ASN A 137 -13.65 7.09 4.95
CA ASN A 137 -14.20 8.10 4.03
C ASN A 137 -13.87 7.83 2.54
N ASN A 138 -12.96 6.90 2.23
CA ASN A 138 -12.49 6.64 0.86
C ASN A 138 -12.55 5.16 0.47
N PHE A 139 -13.16 4.31 1.28
CA PHE A 139 -13.15 2.86 1.03
C PHE A 139 -13.85 2.51 -0.29
N ASP A 140 -15.00 3.11 -0.57
CA ASP A 140 -15.81 2.82 -1.77
C ASP A 140 -14.99 3.03 -3.05
N ASN A 141 -14.28 4.16 -3.13
CA ASN A 141 -13.47 4.48 -4.31
C ASN A 141 -12.19 3.64 -4.41
N LYS A 142 -11.72 3.10 -3.29
CA LYS A 142 -10.42 2.41 -3.23
C LYS A 142 -10.54 0.91 -3.41
N TYR A 143 -11.58 0.28 -2.86
CA TYR A 143 -11.64 -1.17 -2.73
C TYR A 143 -12.84 -1.83 -3.42
N ILE A 144 -13.96 -1.14 -3.66
CA ILE A 144 -15.09 -1.71 -4.41
C ILE A 144 -14.64 -2.03 -5.84
N ASN A 145 -15.02 -3.20 -6.33
CA ASN A 145 -14.61 -3.80 -7.61
C ASN A 145 -13.09 -4.02 -7.74
N LYS A 146 -12.34 -3.99 -6.60
CA LYS A 146 -10.92 -4.32 -6.62
C LYS A 146 -10.69 -5.78 -6.29
N SER A 147 -9.65 -6.32 -6.94
CA SER A 147 -9.23 -7.70 -6.75
C SER A 147 -8.67 -7.91 -5.36
N ILE A 148 -9.12 -8.98 -4.75
CA ILE A 148 -8.69 -9.46 -3.44
C ILE A 148 -8.37 -10.95 -3.51
N TYR A 149 -7.70 -11.44 -2.49
CA TYR A 149 -7.57 -12.87 -2.23
C TYR A 149 -7.76 -13.16 -0.75
N ILE A 150 -8.13 -14.40 -0.48
CA ILE A 150 -8.31 -14.97 0.86
C ILE A 150 -7.36 -16.14 1.01
N LEU A 151 -6.67 -16.20 2.14
CA LEU A 151 -5.85 -17.34 2.52
C LEU A 151 -6.61 -18.14 3.58
N GLN A 152 -6.91 -19.40 3.30
CA GLN A 152 -7.89 -20.15 4.08
C GLN A 152 -7.50 -21.63 4.24
N TYR A 153 -8.17 -22.30 5.19
CA TYR A 153 -8.13 -23.74 5.35
C TYR A 153 -9.56 -24.31 5.16
N PRO A 154 -10.04 -24.42 3.91
CA PRO A 154 -11.37 -24.93 3.63
C PRO A 154 -11.47 -26.40 4.06
N ASN A 155 -12.61 -26.78 4.61
CA ASN A 155 -12.86 -28.11 5.20
C ASN A 155 -11.81 -28.53 6.25
N HIS A 156 -11.07 -27.59 6.80
CA HIS A 156 -9.95 -27.82 7.72
C HIS A 156 -8.84 -28.72 7.13
N ASP A 157 -8.69 -28.70 5.81
CA ASP A 157 -7.67 -29.43 5.07
C ASP A 157 -6.48 -28.52 4.75
N LYS A 158 -5.89 -28.61 3.58
CA LYS A 158 -4.72 -27.84 3.16
C LYS A 158 -5.02 -26.35 2.97
N ALA A 159 -3.99 -25.54 3.13
CA ALA A 159 -4.10 -24.11 2.86
C ALA A 159 -4.38 -23.85 1.37
N GLU A 160 -5.34 -23.00 1.10
CA GLU A 160 -5.74 -22.59 -0.24
C GLU A 160 -5.79 -21.07 -0.36
N VAL A 161 -5.59 -20.57 -1.58
CA VAL A 161 -5.85 -19.20 -1.95
C VAL A 161 -7.08 -19.12 -2.83
N SER A 162 -8.03 -18.26 -2.48
CA SER A 162 -9.20 -17.95 -3.30
C SER A 162 -9.15 -16.50 -3.75
N TYR A 163 -9.26 -16.28 -5.05
CA TYR A 163 -9.29 -14.94 -5.65
C TYR A 163 -10.72 -14.49 -5.88
N GLY A 164 -10.96 -13.20 -5.75
CA GLY A 164 -12.25 -12.57 -6.00
C GLY A 164 -12.15 -11.06 -6.08
N ILE A 165 -13.30 -10.40 -5.98
CA ILE A 165 -13.42 -8.95 -5.89
C ILE A 165 -14.30 -8.56 -4.72
N ILE A 166 -14.13 -7.33 -4.20
CA ILE A 166 -15.08 -6.74 -3.26
C ILE A 166 -16.28 -6.24 -4.06
N LYS A 167 -17.45 -6.77 -3.78
CA LYS A 167 -18.71 -6.42 -4.42
C LYS A 167 -19.24 -5.08 -3.93
N SER A 168 -19.37 -4.94 -2.63
CA SER A 168 -19.96 -3.76 -1.97
C SER A 168 -19.67 -3.73 -0.49
N ILE A 169 -19.98 -2.60 0.14
CA ILE A 169 -20.07 -2.43 1.59
C ILE A 169 -21.55 -2.46 1.98
N ASP A 170 -21.85 -2.96 3.17
CA ASP A 170 -23.19 -2.86 3.75
C ASP A 170 -23.47 -1.39 4.10
N LEU A 171 -24.55 -0.83 3.55
CA LEU A 171 -24.91 0.59 3.74
C LEU A 171 -25.27 0.93 5.19
N THR A 172 -25.76 -0.05 5.96
CA THR A 172 -26.16 0.13 7.35
C THR A 172 -25.04 -0.22 8.31
N LYS A 173 -24.25 -1.25 7.98
CA LYS A 173 -23.14 -1.77 8.77
C LYS A 173 -21.83 -1.57 8.00
N LYS A 174 -21.39 -0.33 7.92
CA LYS A 174 -20.20 0.08 7.13
C LYS A 174 -18.92 -0.74 7.37
N TYR A 175 -18.89 -1.55 8.43
CA TYR A 175 -17.81 -2.49 8.70
C TYR A 175 -17.96 -3.83 7.95
N ASP A 176 -19.14 -4.16 7.45
CA ASP A 176 -19.40 -5.39 6.71
C ASP A 176 -19.15 -5.18 5.21
N ILE A 177 -18.39 -6.08 4.61
CA ILE A 177 -18.12 -6.12 3.17
C ILE A 177 -18.61 -7.42 2.56
N TYR A 178 -19.00 -7.37 1.31
CA TYR A 178 -19.42 -8.51 0.51
C TYR A 178 -18.39 -8.78 -0.59
N HIS A 179 -18.08 -10.07 -0.84
CA HIS A 179 -17.04 -10.45 -1.79
C HIS A 179 -17.34 -11.76 -2.51
N TYR A 180 -16.67 -11.98 -3.66
CA TYR A 180 -16.84 -13.14 -4.52
C TYR A 180 -15.75 -14.21 -4.39
N CYS A 181 -14.89 -14.16 -3.37
CA CYS A 181 -13.96 -15.27 -3.14
C CYS A 181 -14.73 -16.52 -2.72
N SER A 182 -14.39 -17.67 -3.32
CA SER A 182 -14.96 -18.97 -2.95
C SER A 182 -14.44 -19.41 -1.59
N THR A 183 -15.33 -19.88 -0.71
CA THR A 183 -14.99 -20.34 0.64
C THR A 183 -15.82 -21.55 1.01
N GLN A 184 -15.35 -22.34 1.97
CA GLN A 184 -16.03 -23.50 2.51
C GLN A 184 -15.98 -23.49 4.05
N GLN A 185 -16.59 -24.47 4.69
CA GLN A 185 -16.49 -24.65 6.15
C GLN A 185 -15.01 -24.67 6.56
N GLY A 186 -14.65 -23.99 7.66
CA GLY A 186 -13.25 -23.84 8.08
C GLY A 186 -12.57 -22.56 7.60
N SER A 187 -13.13 -21.89 6.59
CA SER A 187 -12.59 -20.61 6.08
C SER A 187 -12.90 -19.41 6.98
N SER A 188 -13.79 -19.55 7.98
CA SER A 188 -14.06 -18.49 8.95
C SER A 188 -12.77 -18.06 9.65
N GLY A 189 -12.54 -16.75 9.72
CA GLY A 189 -11.32 -16.18 10.30
C GLY A 189 -10.18 -15.98 9.30
N SER A 190 -10.39 -16.28 8.03
CA SER A 190 -9.39 -16.06 6.98
C SER A 190 -9.14 -14.59 6.70
N PRO A 191 -7.86 -14.17 6.47
CA PRO A 191 -7.55 -12.81 6.07
C PRO A 191 -8.03 -12.50 4.67
N ILE A 192 -8.57 -11.30 4.48
CA ILE A 192 -8.90 -10.73 3.17
C ILE A 192 -7.79 -9.73 2.81
N LEU A 193 -7.10 -9.96 1.69
CA LEU A 193 -5.94 -9.18 1.28
C LEU A 193 -6.15 -8.57 -0.10
N ASN A 194 -5.58 -7.39 -0.29
CA ASN A 194 -5.57 -6.72 -1.57
C ASN A 194 -4.57 -7.39 -2.52
N THR A 195 -5.00 -7.83 -3.70
CA THR A 195 -4.15 -8.53 -4.67
C THR A 195 -3.00 -7.68 -5.19
N ARG A 196 -3.17 -6.35 -5.24
CA ARG A 196 -2.16 -5.41 -5.74
C ARG A 196 -1.03 -5.16 -4.74
N THR A 197 -1.39 -5.05 -3.45
CA THR A 197 -0.44 -4.65 -2.39
C THR A 197 -0.02 -5.81 -1.50
N ASN A 198 -0.69 -6.97 -1.58
CA ASN A 198 -0.58 -8.11 -0.67
C ASN A 198 -0.81 -7.74 0.81
N LYS A 199 -1.54 -6.64 1.07
CA LYS A 199 -1.81 -6.14 2.42
C LYS A 199 -3.20 -6.52 2.89
N LEU A 200 -3.31 -6.69 4.19
CA LEU A 200 -4.51 -7.08 4.91
C LEU A 200 -5.51 -5.92 4.99
N ILE A 201 -6.75 -6.15 4.59
CA ILE A 201 -7.85 -5.18 4.65
C ILE A 201 -9.03 -5.66 5.50
N GLY A 202 -9.27 -6.95 5.57
CA GLY A 202 -10.47 -7.50 6.22
C GLY A 202 -10.27 -8.92 6.71
N ILE A 203 -11.35 -9.45 7.31
CA ILE A 203 -11.47 -10.83 7.79
C ILE A 203 -12.76 -11.45 7.23
N HIS A 204 -12.67 -12.65 6.69
CA HIS A 204 -13.83 -13.42 6.21
C HIS A 204 -14.67 -13.94 7.38
N LYS A 205 -16.01 -13.83 7.25
CA LYS A 205 -16.97 -14.31 8.26
C LYS A 205 -17.68 -15.60 7.85
N GLY A 206 -18.15 -15.66 6.60
CA GLY A 206 -18.97 -16.77 6.10
C GLY A 206 -19.81 -16.38 4.90
N ALA A 207 -20.70 -17.29 4.49
CA ALA A 207 -21.62 -17.10 3.38
C ALA A 207 -22.82 -16.20 3.75
N CYS A 208 -23.40 -15.57 2.73
CA CYS A 208 -24.70 -14.91 2.84
C CYS A 208 -25.79 -15.89 2.37
N ASN A 209 -26.65 -16.33 3.30
CA ASN A 209 -27.59 -17.44 3.09
C ASN A 209 -28.53 -17.34 1.89
N ASN A 210 -28.76 -16.17 1.32
CA ASN A 210 -29.69 -15.96 0.21
C ASN A 210 -29.02 -15.37 -1.05
N PHE A 211 -27.70 -15.36 -1.10
CA PHE A 211 -26.95 -14.67 -2.16
C PHE A 211 -25.69 -15.45 -2.55
N ASN A 212 -25.27 -15.30 -3.79
CA ASN A 212 -24.04 -15.89 -4.32
C ASN A 212 -22.79 -15.07 -4.01
N PHE A 213 -22.67 -14.58 -2.77
CA PHE A 213 -21.48 -13.88 -2.28
C PHE A 213 -21.25 -14.14 -0.80
N ASN A 214 -20.03 -13.93 -0.38
CA ASN A 214 -19.56 -14.12 0.97
C ASN A 214 -19.42 -12.77 1.70
N LYS A 215 -19.33 -12.83 3.02
CA LYS A 215 -19.31 -11.69 3.92
C LYS A 215 -18.01 -11.64 4.71
N GLY A 216 -17.47 -10.43 4.91
CA GLY A 216 -16.31 -10.17 5.75
C GLY A 216 -16.48 -8.90 6.59
N THR A 217 -15.52 -8.64 7.47
CA THR A 217 -15.41 -7.40 8.24
C THR A 217 -14.17 -6.63 7.81
N LEU A 218 -14.28 -5.31 7.64
CA LEU A 218 -13.15 -4.39 7.54
C LEU A 218 -12.44 -4.28 8.89
N LEU A 219 -11.16 -4.64 8.95
CA LEU A 219 -10.42 -4.71 10.21
C LEU A 219 -10.16 -3.35 10.87
N ILE A 220 -10.27 -2.25 10.14
CA ILE A 220 -10.14 -0.91 10.72
C ILE A 220 -11.12 -0.67 11.89
N TYR A 221 -12.35 -1.21 11.80
CA TYR A 221 -13.36 -1.03 12.83
C TYR A 221 -13.06 -1.81 14.12
N PRO A 222 -12.85 -3.13 14.10
CA PRO A 222 -12.48 -3.86 15.31
C PRO A 222 -11.13 -3.41 15.87
N PHE A 223 -10.18 -2.96 15.05
CA PHE A 223 -8.91 -2.43 15.55
C PHE A 223 -9.09 -1.11 16.30
N LYS A 224 -9.90 -0.18 15.79
CA LYS A 224 -10.24 1.04 16.52
C LYS A 224 -10.88 0.75 17.86
N GLU A 225 -11.85 -0.17 17.90
CA GLU A 225 -12.50 -0.56 19.15
C GLU A 225 -11.53 -1.28 20.09
N PHE A 226 -10.72 -2.22 19.59
CA PHE A 226 -9.66 -2.89 20.34
C PHE A 226 -8.70 -1.88 20.99
N ILE A 227 -8.15 -0.97 20.19
CA ILE A 227 -7.23 0.06 20.65
C ILE A 227 -7.92 0.96 21.71
N SER A 228 -9.17 1.34 21.53
CA SER A 228 -9.95 2.12 22.48
C SER A 228 -10.16 1.38 23.81
N LYS A 229 -10.57 0.10 23.77
CA LYS A 229 -10.81 -0.73 24.96
C LYS A 229 -9.52 -1.04 25.73
N MET A 230 -8.42 -1.33 25.01
CA MET A 230 -7.14 -1.60 25.67
C MET A 230 -6.54 -0.35 26.33
N LYS A 231 -7.06 0.82 26.02
CA LYS A 231 -6.50 2.11 26.40
C LYS A 231 -7.51 3.09 26.94
N SER A 232 -8.41 2.68 27.81
CA SER A 232 -9.35 3.60 28.45
C SER A 232 -8.71 4.83 29.14
N LYS A 233 -7.38 4.84 29.30
CA LYS A 233 -6.59 6.03 29.67
C LYS A 233 -5.68 6.58 28.55
N SER A 234 -5.51 5.90 27.42
CA SER A 234 -4.55 6.29 26.37
C SER A 234 -5.16 6.52 24.99
N PHE A 235 -6.49 6.43 24.84
CA PHE A 235 -7.20 6.90 23.63
C PHE A 235 -6.92 8.41 23.39
N LEU A 236 -6.78 9.18 24.48
CA LEU A 236 -6.27 10.56 24.41
C LEU A 236 -4.84 10.59 23.84
N ILE A 237 -4.02 9.60 24.13
CA ILE A 237 -2.60 9.55 23.69
C ILE A 237 -2.48 9.19 22.22
N ILE A 238 -3.34 8.31 21.64
CA ILE A 238 -3.26 7.99 20.20
C ILE A 238 -3.78 9.14 19.35
N ASN A 239 -4.92 9.71 19.67
CA ASN A 239 -5.39 10.92 19.01
C ASN A 239 -4.44 12.09 19.25
N THR A 240 -3.80 12.14 20.45
CA THR A 240 -2.76 13.11 20.78
C THR A 240 -1.45 12.76 20.03
N SER A 241 -1.12 11.48 19.83
CA SER A 241 0.07 11.05 19.08
C SER A 241 -0.07 11.32 17.58
N ILE A 242 -1.19 10.96 16.95
CA ILE A 242 -1.45 11.31 15.53
C ILE A 242 -1.46 12.82 15.34
N LYS A 243 -2.12 13.54 16.25
CA LYS A 243 -2.13 15.01 16.24
C LYS A 243 -0.73 15.56 16.52
N LYS A 244 0.04 14.92 17.40
CA LYS A 244 1.44 15.26 17.69
C LYS A 244 2.33 14.96 16.49
N GLU A 245 2.26 13.79 15.87
CA GLU A 245 3.00 13.45 14.66
C GLU A 245 2.71 14.44 13.53
N LYS A 246 1.43 14.74 13.28
CA LYS A 246 1.05 15.74 12.28
C LYS A 246 1.55 17.14 12.61
N ILE A 247 1.55 17.53 13.90
CA ILE A 247 2.12 18.82 14.36
C ILE A 247 3.64 18.82 14.17
N GLU A 248 4.31 17.72 14.48
CA GLU A 248 5.76 17.57 14.29
C GLU A 248 6.12 17.58 12.79
N ALA A 249 5.35 16.85 11.96
CA ALA A 249 5.48 16.89 10.51
C ALA A 249 5.32 18.34 9.99
N MET A 250 4.27 19.02 10.44
CA MET A 250 4.02 20.41 10.04
C MET A 250 5.16 21.35 10.45
N LYS A 251 5.73 21.20 11.65
CA LYS A 251 6.91 21.97 12.07
C LYS A 251 8.10 21.71 11.16
N LYS A 252 8.42 20.41 10.95
CA LYS A 252 9.54 20.01 10.09
C LYS A 252 9.39 20.51 8.66
N ILE A 253 8.19 20.36 8.07
CA ILE A 253 7.90 20.85 6.72
C ILE A 253 8.06 22.39 6.65
N LYS A 254 7.59 23.11 7.68
CA LYS A 254 7.73 24.58 7.77
C LYS A 254 9.18 25.02 7.88
N GLU A 255 9.98 24.33 8.68
CA GLU A 255 11.43 24.58 8.79
C GLU A 255 12.13 24.36 7.46
N GLU A 256 11.86 23.25 6.78
CA GLU A 256 12.46 22.94 5.47
C GLU A 256 12.01 23.91 4.38
N TYR A 257 10.74 24.30 4.40
CA TYR A 257 10.24 25.32 3.47
C TYR A 257 10.96 26.65 3.68
N LYS A 258 11.11 27.08 4.94
CA LYS A 258 11.86 28.30 5.28
C LYS A 258 13.33 28.21 4.85
N LEU A 259 14.01 27.08 5.11
CA LEU A 259 15.39 26.87 4.68
C LEU A 259 15.57 27.00 3.16
N ILE A 260 14.60 26.51 2.37
CA ILE A 260 14.62 26.64 0.91
C ILE A 260 14.35 28.10 0.50
N LEU A 261 13.49 28.83 1.19
CA LEU A 261 13.24 30.25 0.92
C LEU A 261 14.44 31.13 1.28
N ASP A 262 15.10 30.86 2.42
CA ASP A 262 16.28 31.59 2.89
C ASP A 262 17.52 31.28 2.02
N ASN A 263 17.62 30.07 1.48
CA ASN A 263 18.69 29.63 0.59
C ASN A 263 18.10 29.01 -0.70
N PRO A 264 17.62 29.80 -1.64
CA PRO A 264 16.97 29.33 -2.84
C PRO A 264 17.86 28.42 -3.69
N LEU A 265 17.25 27.42 -4.33
CA LEU A 265 17.92 26.46 -5.22
C LEU A 265 18.13 27.02 -6.63
N THR A 266 18.39 28.33 -6.76
CA THR A 266 18.51 29.03 -8.04
C THR A 266 19.69 28.52 -8.88
N ASN A 267 20.81 28.13 -8.23
CA ASN A 267 21.96 27.52 -8.90
C ASN A 267 21.63 26.18 -9.58
N PHE A 268 20.58 25.51 -9.11
CA PHE A 268 20.06 24.28 -9.70
C PHE A 268 18.84 24.54 -10.59
N GLY A 269 18.53 25.81 -10.89
CA GLY A 269 17.33 26.14 -11.67
C GLY A 269 16.02 25.68 -11.02
N CYS A 270 16.00 25.48 -9.71
CA CYS A 270 14.82 25.02 -8.98
C CYS A 270 14.15 26.16 -8.23
N SER A 271 12.83 26.22 -8.31
CA SER A 271 11.99 27.08 -7.46
C SER A 271 10.89 26.25 -6.81
N VAL A 272 10.62 26.54 -5.53
CA VAL A 272 9.65 25.80 -4.72
C VAL A 272 8.61 26.78 -4.18
N GLY A 273 7.34 26.40 -4.24
CA GLY A 273 6.22 27.15 -3.67
C GLY A 273 5.13 26.23 -3.15
N LEU A 274 4.24 26.77 -2.33
CA LEU A 274 3.04 26.05 -1.91
C LEU A 274 2.09 25.89 -3.09
N LYS A 275 1.54 24.70 -3.27
CA LYS A 275 0.52 24.45 -4.29
C LYS A 275 -0.80 25.16 -3.95
N ASN A 276 -1.13 25.21 -2.66
CA ASN A 276 -2.21 25.96 -2.08
C ASN A 276 -1.66 26.74 -0.87
N PRO A 277 -1.80 28.06 -0.78
CA PRO A 277 -1.29 28.88 0.33
C PRO A 277 -1.75 28.40 1.72
N ASN A 278 -2.91 27.74 1.80
CA ASN A 278 -3.49 27.24 3.04
C ASN A 278 -3.08 25.78 3.35
N ASN A 279 -2.30 25.12 2.49
CA ASN A 279 -1.89 23.73 2.66
C ASN A 279 -0.37 23.57 2.59
N LEU A 280 0.27 23.50 3.75
CA LEU A 280 1.71 23.32 3.88
C LEU A 280 2.20 21.93 3.41
N PHE A 281 1.33 20.94 3.35
CA PHE A 281 1.65 19.56 2.97
C PHE A 281 1.73 19.32 1.46
N GLU A 282 1.40 20.32 0.65
CA GLU A 282 1.46 20.21 -0.81
C GLU A 282 2.29 21.34 -1.41
N TRP A 283 3.43 20.97 -2.01
CA TRP A 283 4.30 21.91 -2.69
C TRP A 283 4.27 21.68 -4.21
N LYS A 284 4.64 22.73 -4.93
CA LYS A 284 4.94 22.71 -6.35
C LYS A 284 6.41 23.11 -6.52
N CYS A 285 7.17 22.27 -7.19
CA CYS A 285 8.55 22.58 -7.56
C CYS A 285 8.63 22.78 -9.07
N THR A 286 9.34 23.78 -9.52
CA THR A 286 9.68 24.01 -10.93
C THR A 286 11.18 23.83 -11.10
N ILE A 287 11.58 22.96 -12.04
CA ILE A 287 12.97 22.70 -12.40
C ILE A 287 13.20 23.16 -13.84
N LEU A 288 14.22 23.99 -14.05
CA LEU A 288 14.69 24.32 -15.40
C LEU A 288 15.63 23.23 -15.88
N GLY A 289 15.44 22.76 -17.10
CA GLY A 289 16.32 21.77 -17.72
C GLY A 289 17.77 22.29 -17.77
N PRO A 290 18.74 21.50 -17.26
CA PRO A 290 20.13 21.94 -17.15
C PRO A 290 20.72 22.32 -18.52
N LYS A 291 21.54 23.38 -18.54
CA LYS A 291 22.04 23.99 -19.79
C LYS A 291 22.89 23.03 -20.63
N ASP A 292 23.60 22.12 -19.96
CA ASP A 292 24.54 21.17 -20.60
C ASP A 292 23.94 19.79 -20.84
N THR A 293 22.60 19.70 -20.86
CA THR A 293 21.87 18.47 -21.11
C THR A 293 20.90 18.61 -22.28
N SER A 294 20.39 17.48 -22.74
CA SER A 294 19.33 17.44 -23.75
C SER A 294 17.98 17.98 -23.25
N TYR A 295 17.84 18.25 -21.93
CA TYR A 295 16.68 18.90 -21.30
C TYR A 295 16.74 20.43 -21.35
N LYS A 296 17.83 21.03 -21.86
CA LYS A 296 18.05 22.48 -21.93
C LYS A 296 16.81 23.22 -22.46
N GLY A 297 16.42 24.28 -21.74
CA GLY A 297 15.28 25.14 -22.09
C GLY A 297 13.92 24.56 -21.71
N GLY A 298 13.86 23.35 -21.16
CA GLY A 298 12.64 22.77 -20.63
C GLY A 298 12.26 23.33 -19.26
N ILE A 299 10.96 23.40 -18.98
CA ILE A 299 10.37 23.73 -17.68
C ILE A 299 9.66 22.49 -17.18
N PHE A 300 10.13 21.91 -16.08
CA PHE A 300 9.56 20.70 -15.51
C PHE A 300 8.92 21.00 -14.16
N ILE A 301 7.67 20.64 -14.02
CA ILE A 301 6.90 20.87 -12.80
C ILE A 301 6.72 19.55 -12.07
N LEU A 302 6.98 19.57 -10.78
CA LEU A 302 6.79 18.46 -9.86
C LEU A 302 5.73 18.81 -8.82
N ASP A 303 4.88 17.85 -8.53
CA ASP A 303 3.99 17.86 -7.37
C ASP A 303 4.68 17.12 -6.22
N ILE A 304 4.68 17.72 -5.05
CA ILE A 304 5.24 17.16 -3.82
C ILE A 304 4.12 17.10 -2.78
N LYS A 305 3.92 15.91 -2.18
CA LYS A 305 2.93 15.70 -1.12
C LYS A 305 3.61 15.07 0.08
N PHE A 306 3.48 15.69 1.23
CA PHE A 306 4.00 15.18 2.47
C PHE A 306 2.98 14.30 3.18
N PRO A 307 3.41 13.15 3.76
CA PRO A 307 2.56 12.35 4.62
C PRO A 307 2.41 13.00 6.01
N ASP A 308 1.35 12.67 6.73
CA ASP A 308 1.09 13.19 8.08
C ASP A 308 2.15 12.80 9.11
N ASN A 309 2.98 11.81 8.81
CA ASN A 309 4.10 11.36 9.64
C ASN A 309 5.48 11.65 9.02
N TYR A 310 5.59 12.69 8.20
CA TYR A 310 6.88 13.19 7.74
C TYR A 310 7.72 13.71 8.93
N PRO A 311 9.04 13.47 9.01
CA PRO A 311 9.92 12.84 8.01
C PRO A 311 10.08 11.32 8.17
N ILE A 312 9.31 10.64 9.03
CA ILE A 312 9.40 9.18 9.21
C ILE A 312 9.14 8.47 7.87
N LYS A 313 8.10 8.91 7.14
CA LYS A 313 7.87 8.47 5.76
C LYS A 313 8.33 9.54 4.77
N PRO A 314 8.85 9.12 3.60
CA PRO A 314 9.25 10.05 2.55
C PRO A 314 8.06 10.84 2.00
N PRO A 315 8.31 12.03 1.42
CA PRO A 315 7.32 12.71 0.60
C PRO A 315 7.05 11.92 -0.66
N LYS A 316 5.83 12.02 -1.20
CA LYS A 316 5.53 11.59 -2.57
C LYS A 316 5.91 12.72 -3.51
N ILE A 317 6.71 12.40 -4.52
CA ILE A 317 7.17 13.36 -5.53
C ILE A 317 6.95 12.77 -6.91
N ALA A 318 6.24 13.50 -7.75
CA ALA A 318 6.00 13.08 -9.13
C ALA A 318 6.16 14.24 -10.10
N PHE A 319 6.71 13.98 -11.28
CA PHE A 319 6.70 14.94 -12.37
C PHE A 319 5.27 15.11 -12.88
N ARG A 320 4.81 16.35 -12.93
CA ARG A 320 3.56 16.71 -13.60
C ARG A 320 3.79 16.92 -15.10
N THR A 321 4.88 17.58 -15.44
CA THR A 321 5.30 17.77 -16.83
C THR A 321 5.81 16.45 -17.40
N PRO A 322 5.26 15.96 -18.51
CA PRO A 322 5.80 14.77 -19.18
C PRO A 322 7.28 14.92 -19.50
N ILE A 323 8.07 13.93 -19.11
CA ILE A 323 9.52 13.91 -19.30
C ILE A 323 9.98 12.56 -19.85
N TYR A 324 10.80 12.57 -20.88
CA TYR A 324 11.41 11.35 -21.44
C TYR A 324 12.65 10.97 -20.64
N HIS A 325 12.49 10.07 -19.65
CA HIS A 325 13.55 9.70 -18.71
C HIS A 325 13.40 8.27 -18.22
N ALA A 326 14.50 7.51 -18.12
CA ALA A 326 14.45 6.10 -17.72
C ALA A 326 13.92 5.87 -16.30
N ASN A 327 14.20 6.79 -15.37
CA ASN A 327 13.82 6.67 -13.95
C ASN A 327 12.50 7.34 -13.60
N ILE A 328 11.72 7.83 -14.57
CA ILE A 328 10.42 8.47 -14.34
C ILE A 328 9.33 7.60 -14.96
N ASN A 329 8.28 7.35 -14.15
CA ASN A 329 7.15 6.52 -14.58
C ASN A 329 6.28 7.23 -15.63
N PRO A 330 6.24 6.74 -16.88
CA PRO A 330 5.45 7.36 -17.95
C PRO A 330 4.00 6.87 -18.01
N ARG A 331 3.60 5.95 -17.13
CA ARG A 331 2.32 5.24 -17.19
C ARG A 331 1.33 5.75 -16.15
N LYS A 332 0.04 5.61 -16.49
CA LYS A 332 -1.09 5.95 -15.62
C LYS A 332 -1.15 5.04 -14.37
N PRO A 333 -1.83 5.52 -13.29
CA PRO A 333 -1.98 4.79 -12.00
C PRO A 333 -2.64 3.40 -12.03
N SER A 334 -2.96 2.85 -13.18
CA SER A 334 -3.46 1.47 -13.32
C SER A 334 -2.38 0.40 -13.14
N SER A 335 -1.16 0.80 -12.81
CA SER A 335 -0.08 -0.12 -12.47
C SER A 335 -0.41 -0.90 -11.19
N PRO A 336 -0.23 -2.23 -11.18
CA PRO A 336 -0.50 -3.09 -10.03
C PRO A 336 0.23 -2.68 -8.74
N ASN A 337 1.30 -1.90 -8.84
CA ASN A 337 2.17 -1.54 -7.72
C ASN A 337 1.78 -0.23 -7.02
N GLY A 338 0.69 0.44 -7.40
CA GLY A 338 0.27 1.72 -6.80
C GLY A 338 1.16 2.91 -7.17
N GLU A 339 2.05 2.75 -8.15
CA GLU A 339 2.89 3.79 -8.69
C GLU A 339 2.07 4.78 -9.51
N GLU A 340 2.31 6.07 -9.31
CA GLU A 340 1.60 7.14 -10.00
C GLU A 340 2.37 7.59 -11.26
N LEU A 341 1.65 8.23 -12.18
CA LEU A 341 2.24 8.87 -13.35
C LEU A 341 3.25 9.94 -12.90
N GLY A 342 4.46 9.86 -13.42
CA GLY A 342 5.54 10.79 -13.07
C GLY A 342 6.34 10.45 -11.82
N ASP A 343 6.03 9.34 -11.13
CA ASP A 343 6.80 8.86 -9.98
C ASP A 343 8.27 8.69 -10.33
N ILE A 344 9.13 8.95 -9.35
CA ILE A 344 10.58 9.00 -9.53
C ILE A 344 11.22 7.79 -8.86
N CYS A 345 11.96 6.99 -9.64
CA CYS A 345 12.82 5.95 -9.09
C CYS A 345 14.19 6.53 -8.74
N ILE A 346 14.40 6.82 -7.48
CA ILE A 346 15.67 7.35 -6.96
C ILE A 346 16.01 6.68 -5.62
N SER A 347 17.29 6.37 -5.43
CA SER A 347 17.78 5.70 -4.21
C SER A 347 17.44 6.45 -2.93
N THR A 348 17.48 7.77 -2.96
CA THR A 348 17.15 8.62 -1.79
C THR A 348 15.71 8.43 -1.29
N LEU A 349 14.75 8.19 -2.20
CA LEU A 349 13.36 7.86 -1.82
C LEU A 349 13.21 6.40 -1.39
N ASN A 350 13.94 5.50 -2.05
CA ASN A 350 13.86 4.06 -1.77
C ASN A 350 14.52 3.68 -0.43
N LEU A 351 15.57 4.43 -0.04
CA LEU A 351 16.35 4.26 1.19
C LEU A 351 16.14 5.46 2.12
N TRP A 352 14.93 5.99 2.16
CA TRP A 352 14.59 7.18 2.93
C TRP A 352 14.98 7.06 4.39
N LYS A 353 15.56 8.13 4.91
CA LYS A 353 15.85 8.32 6.32
C LYS A 353 15.30 9.67 6.79
N PRO A 354 14.83 9.78 8.05
CA PRO A 354 14.29 11.05 8.59
C PRO A 354 15.26 12.23 8.59
N GLU A 355 16.56 11.95 8.50
CA GLU A 355 17.62 12.97 8.44
C GLU A 355 17.73 13.62 7.07
N PHE A 356 17.21 13.00 6.01
CA PHE A 356 17.22 13.57 4.67
C PHE A 356 16.33 14.81 4.61
N THR A 357 16.83 15.83 3.93
CA THR A 357 16.11 17.09 3.74
C THR A 357 15.47 17.16 2.36
N MET A 358 14.41 17.95 2.24
CA MET A 358 13.81 18.25 0.94
C MET A 358 14.80 18.92 -0.02
N ARG A 359 15.69 19.74 0.53
CA ARG A 359 16.74 20.40 -0.25
C ARG A 359 17.65 19.38 -0.94
N GLU A 360 18.18 18.42 -0.18
CA GLU A 360 19.03 17.34 -0.72
C GLU A 360 18.28 16.50 -1.74
N LEU A 361 17.03 16.14 -1.44
CA LEU A 361 16.20 15.35 -2.34
C LEU A 361 15.96 16.07 -3.67
N LEU A 362 15.68 17.36 -3.65
CA LEU A 362 15.49 18.15 -4.88
C LEU A 362 16.80 18.29 -5.69
N ILE A 363 17.94 18.40 -5.01
CA ILE A 363 19.26 18.40 -5.69
C ILE A 363 19.52 17.03 -6.33
N HIS A 364 19.20 15.93 -5.67
CA HIS A 364 19.34 14.60 -6.25
C HIS A 364 18.41 14.38 -7.45
N ILE A 365 17.16 14.88 -7.37
CA ILE A 365 16.23 14.83 -8.52
C ILE A 365 16.76 15.67 -9.70
N PHE A 366 17.31 16.85 -9.41
CA PHE A 366 17.97 17.65 -10.44
C PHE A 366 19.17 16.91 -11.06
N GLY A 367 19.94 16.21 -10.22
CA GLY A 367 21.07 15.37 -10.67
C GLY A 367 20.67 14.25 -11.64
N LEU A 368 19.44 13.70 -11.52
CA LEU A 368 18.93 12.72 -12.48
C LEU A 368 18.83 13.28 -13.92
N LEU A 369 18.62 14.59 -14.08
CA LEU A 369 18.56 15.22 -15.40
C LEU A 369 19.94 15.30 -16.08
N TYR A 370 21.03 15.17 -15.31
CA TYR A 370 22.38 15.02 -15.85
C TYR A 370 22.72 13.56 -16.12
N MET A 371 22.32 12.66 -15.21
CA MET A 371 22.73 11.27 -15.28
C MET A 371 21.57 10.36 -14.86
N ALA A 372 20.88 9.81 -15.85
CA ALA A 372 19.89 8.78 -15.64
C ALA A 372 20.57 7.48 -15.12
N ASN A 373 19.88 6.75 -14.26
CA ASN A 373 20.32 5.44 -13.79
C ASN A 373 19.65 4.31 -14.60
N PRO A 374 20.32 3.73 -15.60
CA PRO A 374 19.75 2.68 -16.44
C PRO A 374 19.67 1.32 -15.76
N ASP A 375 20.27 1.14 -14.57
CA ASP A 375 20.29 -0.13 -13.85
C ASP A 375 19.07 -0.31 -12.91
N ASN A 376 18.38 0.79 -12.61
CA ASN A 376 17.12 0.75 -11.85
C ASN A 376 16.05 1.65 -12.49
N PRO A 377 15.55 1.30 -13.68
CA PRO A 377 14.62 2.13 -14.42
C PRO A 377 13.15 1.83 -14.11
N TYR A 378 12.28 2.84 -14.28
CA TYR A 378 10.85 2.65 -14.49
C TYR A 378 10.50 2.27 -15.93
N ALA A 379 11.27 2.79 -16.90
CA ALA A 379 11.06 2.58 -18.31
C ALA A 379 12.24 1.79 -18.94
N LEU A 380 12.08 0.47 -19.05
CA LEU A 380 13.10 -0.46 -19.55
C LEU A 380 13.58 -0.11 -20.97
N ASN A 381 12.66 0.27 -21.86
CA ASN A 381 13.01 0.66 -23.22
C ASN A 381 13.95 1.87 -23.27
N ARG A 382 13.78 2.83 -22.36
CA ARG A 382 14.63 4.02 -22.26
C ARG A 382 15.99 3.69 -21.65
N ALA A 383 16.02 2.78 -20.68
CA ALA A 383 17.27 2.26 -20.14
C ALA A 383 18.08 1.51 -21.20
N TYR A 384 17.40 0.75 -22.06
CA TYR A 384 18.02 0.10 -23.21
C TYR A 384 18.61 1.14 -24.19
N GLU A 385 17.86 2.20 -24.52
CA GLU A 385 18.35 3.27 -25.39
C GLU A 385 19.58 3.96 -24.81
N ILE A 386 19.62 4.24 -23.50
CA ILE A 386 20.80 4.82 -22.85
C ILE A 386 22.04 3.94 -23.07
N LYS A 387 21.89 2.62 -22.93
CA LYS A 387 23.02 1.67 -23.04
C LYS A 387 23.46 1.40 -24.46
N TYR A 388 22.54 1.33 -25.41
CA TYR A 388 22.83 0.80 -26.75
C TYR A 388 22.60 1.82 -27.88
N ASN A 389 21.86 2.91 -27.66
CA ASN A 389 21.60 3.95 -28.64
C ASN A 389 21.47 5.34 -27.98
N PRO A 390 22.53 5.83 -27.32
CA PRO A 390 22.48 7.08 -26.55
C PRO A 390 22.13 8.31 -27.41
N LYS A 391 22.53 8.35 -28.67
CA LYS A 391 22.18 9.43 -29.60
C LYS A 391 20.66 9.54 -29.79
N LEU A 392 20.01 8.41 -30.09
CA LEU A 392 18.55 8.36 -30.22
C LEU A 392 17.84 8.76 -28.91
N TYR A 393 18.36 8.34 -27.79
CA TYR A 393 17.82 8.74 -26.46
C TYR A 393 17.88 10.25 -26.29
N GLU A 394 19.00 10.89 -26.59
CA GLU A 394 19.18 12.33 -26.53
C GLU A 394 18.28 13.11 -27.52
N GLU A 395 18.11 12.60 -28.73
CA GLU A 395 17.22 13.19 -29.75
C GLU A 395 15.76 13.16 -29.24
N LYS A 396 15.33 12.04 -28.69
CA LYS A 396 13.99 11.90 -28.07
C LYS A 396 13.80 12.85 -26.89
N ILE A 397 14.80 12.98 -26.00
CA ILE A 397 14.75 13.96 -24.92
C ILE A 397 14.51 15.37 -25.47
N LYS A 398 15.29 15.81 -26.45
CA LYS A 398 15.16 17.15 -27.07
C LYS A 398 13.78 17.35 -27.67
N TYR A 399 13.29 16.35 -28.42
CA TYR A 399 11.95 16.39 -29.02
C TYR A 399 10.85 16.52 -27.98
N PHE A 400 10.82 15.65 -26.98
CA PHE A 400 9.76 15.65 -25.98
C PHE A 400 9.87 16.82 -25.00
N THR A 401 11.07 17.31 -24.70
CA THR A 401 11.27 18.56 -23.94
C THR A 401 10.62 19.73 -24.66
N LYS A 402 10.82 19.87 -25.99
CA LYS A 402 10.16 20.91 -26.79
C LYS A 402 8.65 20.72 -26.85
N LYS A 403 8.15 19.47 -26.92
CA LYS A 403 6.72 19.13 -26.99
C LYS A 403 6.00 19.44 -25.68
N TYR A 404 6.55 19.08 -24.54
CA TYR A 404 5.82 19.06 -23.24
C TYR A 404 6.34 20.03 -22.18
N ALA A 405 7.60 20.43 -22.24
CA ALA A 405 8.26 21.22 -21.21
C ALA A 405 8.47 22.69 -21.61
N ASN A 406 7.66 23.22 -22.53
CA ASN A 406 7.67 24.65 -22.88
C ASN A 406 6.73 25.44 -21.98
N PRO A 407 6.89 26.78 -21.87
CA PRO A 407 6.10 27.64 -20.96
C PRO A 407 4.58 27.50 -21.12
N ASN A 408 4.10 27.21 -22.33
CA ASN A 408 2.66 27.21 -22.65
C ASN A 408 1.95 25.92 -22.15
N VAL A 409 2.67 24.83 -21.96
CA VAL A 409 2.08 23.51 -21.68
C VAL A 409 2.70 22.79 -20.48
N ALA A 410 3.82 23.25 -19.93
CA ALA A 410 4.56 22.58 -18.87
C ALA A 410 3.71 22.32 -17.60
N ASP A 411 2.78 23.21 -17.27
CA ASP A 411 1.87 23.08 -16.12
C ASP A 411 0.55 22.36 -16.44
N LYS A 412 0.39 21.87 -17.66
CA LYS A 412 -0.80 21.12 -18.04
C LYS A 412 -0.85 19.80 -17.26
N LYS A 413 -1.99 19.50 -16.65
CA LYS A 413 -2.22 18.23 -15.98
C LYS A 413 -2.63 17.17 -17.00
N TYR A 414 -1.89 16.08 -17.05
CA TYR A 414 -2.21 14.93 -17.88
C TYR A 414 -2.85 13.85 -16.98
N ASN A 415 -4.08 13.44 -17.34
CA ASN A 415 -4.81 12.40 -16.61
C ASN A 415 -4.62 11.01 -17.22
N GLU A 416 -3.91 10.91 -18.33
CA GLU A 416 -3.64 9.69 -19.09
C GLU A 416 -2.13 9.43 -19.16
N SER A 417 -1.73 8.23 -19.56
CA SER A 417 -0.32 7.93 -19.80
C SER A 417 0.26 8.93 -20.82
N TRP A 418 1.50 9.32 -20.58
CA TRP A 418 2.18 10.26 -21.48
C TRP A 418 2.44 9.62 -22.84
N ASP A 419 2.07 10.35 -23.91
CA ASP A 419 2.35 9.93 -25.27
C ASP A 419 3.79 10.28 -25.64
N PHE A 420 4.61 9.26 -25.79
CA PHE A 420 6.01 9.34 -26.26
C PHE A 420 6.19 8.66 -27.62
N SER A 421 5.18 8.72 -28.49
CA SER A 421 5.32 8.33 -29.90
C SER A 421 6.33 9.28 -30.58
N TYR A 422 7.42 8.73 -31.04
CA TYR A 422 8.49 9.46 -31.73
C TYR A 422 8.35 9.21 -33.21
N PRO A 423 8.44 10.26 -34.07
CA PRO A 423 8.32 10.14 -35.54
C PRO A 423 9.33 9.23 -36.19
#